data_adc3d4fd5388d91efb54b4c163203f4b
#
_entry.id   adc3d4fd5388d91efb54b4c163203f4b
#
_cell.length_a   1.000
_cell.length_b   1.000
_cell.length_c   1.000
_cell.angle_alpha   90.00
_cell.angle_beta   90.00
_cell.angle_gamma   90.00
#
_symmetry.space_group_name_H-M   'P 1'
#
loop_
_entity.id
_entity.type
_entity.pdbx_description
1 polymer ?
#
loop_
_entity_poly.entity_id
_entity_poly.type
_entity_poly.pdbx_seq_one_letter_code
_entity_poly.pdbx_strand_id
1 'polypeptide(L)'
;MILVTGGLGYIGAHTVVSLLENNSPVVIVDDLSNTTIDVLDGIEKACGKRPIFEQVDLKNKAKVQKVFEDHKINGIIHFAAFKAVGESVEKPLSYYDNNLTSLINLLSVAKDQKRKIPFIFSSSCTVYGEPKTLPITENEPSKPALSPYGNTKQICEEILSDLTKVNDLIPVIALRYFNPIGAHSSAEIGELPLGVPQNLVAFITQSAAGIRG
;
A
#
# COMPACT_ATOMS: atom_id res chain seq x y z
N MET A 1 -5.06 -16.83 5.51
CA MET A 1 -4.71 -16.16 4.23
C MET A 1 -4.26 -14.73 4.53
N ILE A 2 -3.36 -14.16 3.77
CA ILE A 2 -2.90 -12.77 3.92
C ILE A 2 -3.73 -11.88 2.97
N LEU A 3 -4.32 -10.82 3.51
CA LEU A 3 -4.96 -9.78 2.72
C LEU A 3 -3.91 -8.73 2.32
N VAL A 4 -3.74 -8.51 1.02
CA VAL A 4 -2.86 -7.45 0.49
C VAL A 4 -3.73 -6.43 -0.22
N THR A 5 -3.90 -5.24 0.38
CA THR A 5 -4.64 -4.15 -0.25
C THR A 5 -3.71 -3.30 -1.10
N GLY A 6 -4.17 -2.82 -2.25
CA GLY A 6 -3.28 -2.22 -3.25
C GLY A 6 -2.31 -3.25 -3.84
N GLY A 7 -2.73 -4.52 -3.88
CA GLY A 7 -1.87 -5.64 -4.26
C GLY A 7 -1.54 -5.73 -5.74
N LEU A 8 -2.22 -4.96 -6.58
CA LEU A 8 -1.89 -4.82 -8.00
C LEU A 8 -1.04 -3.57 -8.30
N GLY A 9 -0.75 -2.74 -7.27
CA GLY A 9 0.23 -1.67 -7.37
C GLY A 9 1.67 -2.21 -7.40
N TYR A 10 2.64 -1.34 -7.68
CA TYR A 10 4.06 -1.69 -7.83
C TYR A 10 4.61 -2.50 -6.65
N ILE A 11 4.60 -1.94 -5.43
CA ILE A 11 5.14 -2.62 -4.24
C ILE A 11 4.25 -3.82 -3.86
N GLY A 12 2.94 -3.66 -4.00
CA GLY A 12 1.96 -4.70 -3.69
C GLY A 12 2.18 -5.97 -4.52
N ALA A 13 2.33 -5.85 -5.84
CA ALA A 13 2.54 -6.97 -6.74
C ALA A 13 3.82 -7.76 -6.41
N HIS A 14 4.94 -7.07 -6.13
CA HIS A 14 6.19 -7.71 -5.70
C HIS A 14 6.03 -8.44 -4.36
N THR A 15 5.30 -7.83 -3.41
CA THR A 15 4.99 -8.46 -2.12
C THR A 15 4.12 -9.70 -2.30
N VAL A 16 3.11 -9.64 -3.18
CA VAL A 16 2.25 -10.79 -3.48
C VAL A 16 3.05 -11.94 -4.08
N VAL A 17 3.93 -11.67 -5.07
CA VAL A 17 4.82 -12.69 -5.64
C VAL A 17 5.65 -13.35 -4.54
N SER A 18 6.33 -12.55 -3.71
CA SER A 18 7.15 -13.07 -2.61
C SER A 18 6.35 -13.93 -1.62
N LEU A 19 5.13 -13.53 -1.26
CA LEU A 19 4.25 -14.32 -0.40
C LEU A 19 3.85 -15.64 -1.04
N LEU A 20 3.48 -15.64 -2.32
CA LEU A 20 3.07 -16.84 -3.04
C LEU A 20 4.24 -17.82 -3.23
N GLU A 21 5.44 -17.33 -3.52
CA GLU A 21 6.66 -18.15 -3.58
C GLU A 21 6.94 -18.85 -2.24
N ASN A 22 6.69 -18.14 -1.13
CA ASN A 22 6.81 -18.70 0.22
C ASN A 22 5.56 -19.50 0.68
N ASN A 23 4.69 -19.91 -0.25
CA ASN A 23 3.48 -20.71 0.00
C ASN A 23 2.48 -20.06 0.97
N SER A 24 2.49 -18.75 1.09
CA SER A 24 1.49 -18.01 1.86
C SER A 24 0.27 -17.71 0.96
N PRO A 25 -0.92 -18.21 1.28
CA PRO A 25 -2.10 -17.91 0.47
C PRO A 25 -2.50 -16.44 0.60
N VAL A 26 -2.74 -15.78 -0.54
CA VAL A 26 -3.01 -14.34 -0.65
C VAL A 26 -4.40 -14.09 -1.24
N VAL A 27 -5.10 -13.10 -0.69
CA VAL A 27 -6.18 -12.39 -1.39
C VAL A 27 -5.76 -10.94 -1.60
N ILE A 28 -5.88 -10.47 -2.82
CA ILE A 28 -5.65 -9.07 -3.20
C ILE A 28 -6.97 -8.32 -3.14
N VAL A 29 -6.95 -7.12 -2.58
CA VAL A 29 -8.00 -6.12 -2.71
C VAL A 29 -7.41 -4.89 -3.39
N ASP A 30 -8.01 -4.49 -4.51
CA ASP A 30 -7.63 -3.29 -5.28
C ASP A 30 -8.87 -2.73 -5.98
N ASP A 31 -8.98 -1.42 -6.14
CA ASP A 31 -10.10 -0.78 -6.84
C ASP A 31 -9.81 -0.49 -8.32
N LEU A 32 -8.56 -0.75 -8.75
CA LEU A 32 -8.05 -0.50 -10.09
C LEU A 32 -8.01 1.00 -10.47
N SER A 33 -8.04 1.90 -9.49
CA SER A 33 -8.00 3.35 -9.76
C SER A 33 -6.63 3.82 -10.29
N ASN A 34 -5.55 3.10 -9.98
CA ASN A 34 -4.17 3.47 -10.36
C ASN A 34 -3.35 2.27 -10.86
N THR A 35 -4.01 1.23 -11.32
CA THR A 35 -3.40 0.02 -11.89
C THR A 35 -4.36 -0.66 -12.86
N THR A 36 -3.94 -1.75 -13.49
CA THR A 36 -4.78 -2.55 -14.38
C THR A 36 -4.87 -3.99 -13.91
N ILE A 37 -5.92 -4.70 -14.35
CA ILE A 37 -6.15 -6.10 -14.00
C ILE A 37 -5.05 -7.03 -14.55
N ASP A 38 -4.36 -6.62 -15.62
CA ASP A 38 -3.30 -7.42 -16.28
C ASP A 38 -2.10 -7.72 -15.37
N VAL A 39 -1.95 -6.93 -14.28
CA VAL A 39 -0.92 -7.21 -13.27
C VAL A 39 -1.11 -8.58 -12.61
N LEU A 40 -2.36 -9.09 -12.53
CA LEU A 40 -2.62 -10.47 -12.07
C LEU A 40 -1.94 -11.51 -12.94
N ASP A 41 -1.97 -11.32 -14.25
CA ASP A 41 -1.32 -12.22 -15.19
C ASP A 41 0.21 -12.15 -15.07
N GLY A 42 0.73 -10.93 -14.83
CA GLY A 42 2.15 -10.72 -14.52
C GLY A 42 2.59 -11.43 -13.23
N ILE A 43 1.79 -11.36 -12.16
CA ILE A 43 2.04 -12.09 -10.91
C ILE A 43 2.07 -13.59 -11.15
N GLU A 44 1.06 -14.13 -11.87
CA GLU A 44 0.97 -15.55 -12.17
C GLU A 44 2.17 -16.03 -12.99
N LYS A 45 2.56 -15.30 -14.02
CA LYS A 45 3.75 -15.62 -14.84
C LYS A 45 5.06 -15.55 -14.03
N ALA A 46 5.16 -14.59 -13.09
CA ALA A 46 6.35 -14.41 -12.27
C ALA A 46 6.60 -15.56 -11.29
N CYS A 47 5.54 -16.13 -10.67
CA CYS A 47 5.67 -17.13 -9.62
C CYS A 47 4.89 -18.44 -9.84
N GLY A 48 4.21 -18.59 -10.98
CA GLY A 48 3.42 -19.79 -11.31
C GLY A 48 2.15 -20.00 -10.48
N LYS A 49 1.73 -18.97 -9.71
CA LYS A 49 0.56 -19.03 -8.82
C LYS A 49 -0.30 -17.79 -8.99
N ARG A 50 -1.62 -17.98 -9.15
CA ARG A 50 -2.58 -16.89 -9.25
C ARG A 50 -3.21 -16.61 -7.89
N PRO A 51 -3.11 -15.37 -7.34
CA PRO A 51 -3.79 -15.00 -6.11
C PRO A 51 -5.30 -14.85 -6.33
N ILE A 52 -6.08 -14.92 -5.25
CA ILE A 52 -7.48 -14.48 -5.27
C ILE A 52 -7.50 -12.96 -5.42
N PHE A 53 -8.44 -12.45 -6.21
CA PHE A 53 -8.61 -11.02 -6.43
C PHE A 53 -10.05 -10.58 -6.16
N GLU A 54 -10.21 -9.52 -5.38
CA GLU A 54 -11.47 -8.86 -5.08
C GLU A 54 -11.37 -7.38 -5.49
N GLN A 55 -12.18 -6.97 -6.45
CA GLN A 55 -12.25 -5.56 -6.86
C GLN A 55 -13.11 -4.78 -5.89
N VAL A 56 -12.46 -4.12 -4.92
CA VAL A 56 -13.15 -3.40 -3.84
C VAL A 56 -12.48 -2.05 -3.56
N ASP A 57 -13.26 -0.98 -3.58
CA ASP A 57 -12.91 0.30 -2.98
C ASP A 57 -13.04 0.17 -1.45
N LEU A 58 -11.94 0.32 -0.74
CA LEU A 58 -11.88 0.20 0.73
C LEU A 58 -12.73 1.27 1.46
N LYS A 59 -13.12 2.33 0.79
CA LYS A 59 -14.08 3.30 1.35
C LYS A 59 -15.47 2.70 1.52
N ASN A 60 -15.78 1.63 0.80
CA ASN A 60 -17.04 0.89 0.98
C ASN A 60 -16.89 -0.17 2.09
N LYS A 61 -17.21 0.21 3.33
CA LYS A 61 -17.08 -0.67 4.50
C LYS A 61 -17.84 -1.99 4.34
N ALA A 62 -19.04 -1.99 3.72
CA ALA A 62 -19.82 -3.20 3.53
C ALA A 62 -19.13 -4.20 2.60
N LYS A 63 -18.47 -3.72 1.53
CA LYS A 63 -17.66 -4.58 0.65
C LYS A 63 -16.42 -5.11 1.37
N VAL A 64 -15.76 -4.28 2.18
CA VAL A 64 -14.63 -4.73 3.02
C VAL A 64 -15.07 -5.83 3.98
N GLN A 65 -16.22 -5.68 4.65
CA GLN A 65 -16.79 -6.70 5.53
C GLN A 65 -17.01 -8.01 4.78
N LYS A 66 -17.58 -7.95 3.56
CA LYS A 66 -17.79 -9.14 2.73
C LYS A 66 -16.49 -9.88 2.42
N VAL A 67 -15.38 -9.19 2.16
CA VAL A 67 -14.07 -9.83 1.96
C VAL A 67 -13.67 -10.66 3.19
N PHE A 68 -13.91 -10.17 4.41
CA PHE A 68 -13.62 -10.92 5.63
C PHE A 68 -14.59 -12.05 5.93
N GLU A 69 -15.80 -11.98 5.41
CA GLU A 69 -16.79 -13.08 5.47
C GLU A 69 -16.43 -14.21 4.48
N ASP A 70 -16.03 -13.84 3.26
CA ASP A 70 -15.69 -14.79 2.20
C ASP A 70 -14.30 -15.45 2.41
N HIS A 71 -13.37 -14.74 3.11
CA HIS A 71 -11.99 -15.18 3.27
C HIS A 71 -11.52 -15.13 4.73
N LYS A 72 -10.91 -16.22 5.21
CA LYS A 72 -10.30 -16.27 6.56
C LYS A 72 -8.98 -15.48 6.56
N ILE A 73 -9.05 -14.19 6.85
CA ILE A 73 -7.89 -13.28 6.85
C ILE A 73 -7.10 -13.43 8.14
N ASN A 74 -5.83 -13.84 8.09
CA ASN A 74 -4.95 -14.04 9.26
C ASN A 74 -3.87 -12.97 9.42
N GLY A 75 -3.76 -12.05 8.46
CA GLY A 75 -2.83 -10.92 8.48
C GLY A 75 -3.16 -9.96 7.34
N ILE A 76 -2.79 -8.71 7.50
CA ILE A 76 -3.08 -7.64 6.54
C ILE A 76 -1.78 -6.92 6.19
N ILE A 77 -1.56 -6.66 4.89
CA ILE A 77 -0.55 -5.74 4.40
C ILE A 77 -1.27 -4.65 3.60
N HIS A 78 -1.21 -3.42 4.09
CA HIS A 78 -1.99 -2.32 3.55
C HIS A 78 -1.11 -1.36 2.74
N PHE A 79 -1.14 -1.52 1.40
CA PHE A 79 -0.49 -0.61 0.44
C PHE A 79 -1.46 0.39 -0.19
N ALA A 80 -2.76 0.07 -0.25
CA ALA A 80 -3.77 0.89 -0.93
C ALA A 80 -3.77 2.32 -0.40
N ALA A 81 -3.40 3.27 -1.24
CA ALA A 81 -3.43 4.71 -0.94
C ALA A 81 -3.19 5.52 -2.21
N PHE A 82 -3.68 6.73 -2.28
CA PHE A 82 -3.18 7.74 -3.20
C PHE A 82 -1.81 8.22 -2.71
N LYS A 83 -0.81 8.30 -3.61
CA LYS A 83 0.60 8.50 -3.24
C LYS A 83 1.29 9.69 -3.91
N ALA A 84 0.65 10.34 -4.87
CA ALA A 84 1.27 11.41 -5.65
C ALA A 84 1.32 12.72 -4.86
N VAL A 85 2.53 13.16 -4.48
CA VAL A 85 2.75 14.35 -3.65
C VAL A 85 2.17 15.61 -4.31
N GLY A 86 2.46 15.84 -5.59
CA GLY A 86 1.96 17.01 -6.33
C GLY A 86 0.42 17.02 -6.42
N GLU A 87 -0.18 15.92 -6.84
CA GLU A 87 -1.64 15.81 -6.91
C GLU A 87 -2.31 16.01 -5.54
N SER A 88 -1.66 15.61 -4.46
CA SER A 88 -2.23 15.81 -3.12
C SER A 88 -2.40 17.29 -2.75
N VAL A 89 -1.54 18.15 -3.27
CA VAL A 89 -1.66 19.61 -3.08
C VAL A 89 -2.83 20.17 -3.87
N GLU A 90 -3.08 19.64 -5.07
CA GLU A 90 -4.21 20.08 -5.92
C GLU A 90 -5.55 19.53 -5.44
N LYS A 91 -5.56 18.29 -4.89
CA LYS A 91 -6.78 17.56 -4.50
C LYS A 91 -6.72 17.06 -3.06
N PRO A 92 -6.46 17.91 -2.05
CA PRO A 92 -6.19 17.45 -0.68
C PRO A 92 -7.33 16.64 -0.08
N LEU A 93 -8.59 17.05 -0.28
CA LEU A 93 -9.74 16.35 0.29
C LEU A 93 -9.87 14.91 -0.23
N SER A 94 -9.57 14.69 -1.50
CA SER A 94 -9.58 13.33 -2.08
C SER A 94 -8.53 12.43 -1.45
N TYR A 95 -7.36 12.97 -1.10
CA TYR A 95 -6.30 12.24 -0.40
C TYR A 95 -6.67 11.90 1.03
N TYR A 96 -7.23 12.85 1.78
CA TYR A 96 -7.72 12.59 3.14
C TYR A 96 -8.86 11.57 3.12
N ASP A 97 -9.87 11.76 2.26
CA ASP A 97 -10.98 10.81 2.17
C ASP A 97 -10.49 9.41 1.81
N ASN A 98 -9.70 9.28 0.74
CA ASN A 98 -9.25 7.97 0.30
C ASN A 98 -8.37 7.28 1.34
N ASN A 99 -7.31 7.94 1.80
CA ASN A 99 -6.28 7.29 2.60
C ASN A 99 -6.74 7.02 4.04
N LEU A 100 -7.53 7.92 4.64
CA LEU A 100 -7.97 7.76 6.02
C LEU A 100 -9.21 6.86 6.11
N THR A 101 -10.22 7.08 5.24
CA THR A 101 -11.45 6.28 5.28
C THR A 101 -11.16 4.80 4.97
N SER A 102 -10.28 4.53 4.00
CA SER A 102 -9.84 3.16 3.68
C SER A 102 -9.20 2.46 4.87
N LEU A 103 -8.26 3.14 5.55
CA LEU A 103 -7.61 2.58 6.74
C LEU A 103 -8.62 2.33 7.87
N ILE A 104 -9.46 3.32 8.19
CA ILE A 104 -10.45 3.24 9.28
C ILE A 104 -11.43 2.09 9.04
N ASN A 105 -11.95 1.95 7.82
CA ASN A 105 -12.86 0.87 7.48
C ASN A 105 -12.19 -0.50 7.63
N LEU A 106 -10.97 -0.65 7.11
CA LEU A 106 -10.22 -1.89 7.18
C LEU A 106 -9.93 -2.30 8.63
N LEU A 107 -9.46 -1.36 9.46
CA LEU A 107 -9.19 -1.59 10.89
C LEU A 107 -10.47 -1.91 11.68
N SER A 108 -11.58 -1.21 11.37
CA SER A 108 -12.86 -1.47 12.01
C SER A 108 -13.34 -2.90 11.76
N VAL A 109 -13.32 -3.34 10.50
CA VAL A 109 -13.73 -4.70 10.13
C VAL A 109 -12.77 -5.75 10.70
N ALA A 110 -11.45 -5.49 10.69
CA ALA A 110 -10.47 -6.40 11.29
C ALA A 110 -10.69 -6.56 12.80
N LYS A 111 -10.97 -5.46 13.53
CA LYS A 111 -11.27 -5.47 14.96
C LYS A 111 -12.54 -6.29 15.28
N ASP A 112 -13.58 -6.18 14.44
CA ASP A 112 -14.83 -6.90 14.63
C ASP A 112 -14.68 -8.43 14.51
N GLN A 113 -13.56 -8.92 13.95
CA GLN A 113 -13.24 -10.36 13.89
C GLN A 113 -12.90 -10.96 15.27
N LYS A 114 -12.67 -10.17 16.30
CA LYS A 114 -12.38 -10.59 17.69
C LYS A 114 -11.26 -11.64 17.81
N ARG A 115 -10.29 -11.60 16.91
CA ARG A 115 -9.11 -12.49 16.89
C ARG A 115 -7.86 -11.72 16.46
N LYS A 116 -6.70 -12.26 16.72
CA LYS A 116 -5.43 -11.63 16.39
C LYS A 116 -5.21 -11.59 14.88
N ILE A 117 -5.04 -10.39 14.32
CA ILE A 117 -4.77 -10.12 12.90
C ILE A 117 -3.63 -9.10 12.82
N PRO A 118 -2.37 -9.52 12.65
CA PRO A 118 -1.25 -8.62 12.43
C PRO A 118 -1.48 -7.70 11.22
N PHE A 119 -1.05 -6.45 11.37
CA PHE A 119 -1.26 -5.40 10.39
C PHE A 119 0.07 -4.74 10.02
N ILE A 120 0.48 -4.86 8.76
CA ILE A 120 1.62 -4.15 8.21
C ILE A 120 1.11 -2.95 7.42
N PHE A 121 1.56 -1.76 7.81
CA PHE A 121 1.16 -0.50 7.18
C PHE A 121 2.28 0.05 6.30
N SER A 122 1.97 0.34 5.04
CA SER A 122 2.84 1.07 4.14
C SER A 122 2.81 2.56 4.49
N SER A 123 3.72 2.97 5.36
CA SER A 123 4.00 4.38 5.63
C SER A 123 5.00 4.93 4.61
N SER A 124 5.56 6.10 4.87
CA SER A 124 6.44 6.82 3.94
C SER A 124 7.51 7.60 4.70
N CYS A 125 8.67 7.78 4.08
CA CYS A 125 9.69 8.69 4.58
C CYS A 125 9.21 10.15 4.68
N THR A 126 8.13 10.52 4.00
CA THR A 126 7.53 11.86 4.08
C THR A 126 7.05 12.23 5.48
N VAL A 127 6.86 11.25 6.39
CA VAL A 127 6.52 11.50 7.80
C VAL A 127 7.66 12.16 8.58
N TYR A 128 8.90 12.06 8.10
CA TYR A 128 10.04 12.72 8.73
C TYR A 128 10.13 14.22 8.42
N GLY A 129 9.40 14.70 7.38
CA GLY A 129 9.56 16.07 6.88
C GLY A 129 10.99 16.34 6.42
N GLU A 130 11.57 17.52 6.76
CA GLU A 130 12.98 17.81 6.50
C GLU A 130 13.86 17.33 7.66
N PRO A 131 14.63 16.25 7.47
CA PRO A 131 15.51 15.71 8.51
C PRO A 131 16.67 16.67 8.82
N LYS A 132 17.14 16.66 10.06
CA LYS A 132 18.33 17.45 10.46
C LYS A 132 19.64 16.74 10.17
N THR A 133 19.61 15.41 10.14
CA THR A 133 20.79 14.56 9.99
C THR A 133 20.56 13.46 8.96
N LEU A 134 21.63 13.03 8.31
CA LEU A 134 21.66 11.91 7.37
C LEU A 134 22.73 10.90 7.80
N PRO A 135 22.50 9.60 7.63
CA PRO A 135 21.27 8.97 7.12
C PRO A 135 20.13 9.09 8.13
N ILE A 136 18.87 9.12 7.62
CA ILE A 136 17.68 9.13 8.46
C ILE A 136 17.52 7.74 9.10
N THR A 137 17.24 7.73 10.41
CA THR A 137 16.92 6.52 11.16
C THR A 137 15.49 6.60 11.73
N GLU A 138 14.97 5.48 12.23
CA GLU A 138 13.63 5.40 12.84
C GLU A 138 13.49 6.28 14.08
N ASN A 139 14.60 6.70 14.69
CA ASN A 139 14.63 7.62 15.85
C ASN A 139 14.45 9.10 15.46
N GLU A 140 14.53 9.44 14.15
CA GLU A 140 14.24 10.81 13.72
C GLU A 140 12.78 11.14 14.03
N PRO A 141 12.48 12.23 14.75
CA PRO A 141 11.10 12.58 15.09
C PRO A 141 10.32 12.97 13.83
N SER A 142 9.04 12.62 13.82
CA SER A 142 8.11 13.13 12.81
C SER A 142 8.00 14.64 12.93
N LYS A 143 8.06 15.34 11.80
CA LYS A 143 7.91 16.78 11.69
C LYS A 143 6.66 17.12 10.88
N PRO A 144 6.16 18.36 10.90
CA PRO A 144 5.03 18.74 10.07
C PRO A 144 5.22 18.30 8.63
N ALA A 145 4.23 17.61 8.09
CA ALA A 145 4.28 17.10 6.73
C ALA A 145 4.34 18.25 5.72
N LEU A 146 5.12 18.09 4.66
CA LEU A 146 5.29 19.07 3.59
C LEU A 146 4.18 18.97 2.52
N SER A 147 3.29 17.99 2.61
CA SER A 147 2.20 17.77 1.66
C SER A 147 1.00 17.09 2.32
N PRO A 148 -0.21 17.25 1.76
CA PRO A 148 -1.39 16.52 2.21
C PRO A 148 -1.18 14.99 2.18
N TYR A 149 -0.50 14.43 1.17
CA TYR A 149 -0.14 13.01 1.16
C TYR A 149 0.70 12.64 2.38
N GLY A 150 1.79 13.36 2.66
CA GLY A 150 2.65 13.11 3.83
C GLY A 150 1.85 13.21 5.13
N ASN A 151 0.96 14.20 5.22
CA ASN A 151 0.09 14.35 6.38
C ASN A 151 -0.89 13.19 6.55
N THR A 152 -1.48 12.65 5.46
CA THR A 152 -2.31 11.44 5.57
C THR A 152 -1.54 10.27 6.15
N LYS A 153 -0.24 10.12 5.82
CA LYS A 153 0.58 9.03 6.38
C LYS A 153 0.89 9.26 7.87
N GLN A 154 1.15 10.50 8.29
CA GLN A 154 1.31 10.84 9.71
C GLN A 154 0.05 10.53 10.50
N ILE A 155 -1.11 11.01 10.05
CA ILE A 155 -2.41 10.74 10.69
C ILE A 155 -2.70 9.24 10.75
N CYS A 156 -2.39 8.49 9.69
CA CYS A 156 -2.53 7.03 9.71
C CYS A 156 -1.66 6.38 10.79
N GLU A 157 -0.39 6.81 10.95
CA GLU A 157 0.48 6.30 12.02
C GLU A 157 -0.07 6.65 13.42
N GLU A 158 -0.63 7.85 13.60
CA GLU A 158 -1.28 8.26 14.86
C GLU A 158 -2.50 7.38 15.16
N ILE A 159 -3.40 7.17 14.19
CA ILE A 159 -4.56 6.28 14.32
C ILE A 159 -4.12 4.86 14.72
N LEU A 160 -3.10 4.33 14.06
CA LEU A 160 -2.57 3.00 14.36
C LEU A 160 -1.94 2.93 15.75
N SER A 161 -1.18 3.96 16.14
CA SER A 161 -0.61 4.07 17.49
C SER A 161 -1.70 4.12 18.57
N ASP A 162 -2.75 4.91 18.37
CA ASP A 162 -3.85 5.00 19.32
C ASP A 162 -4.64 3.69 19.41
N LEU A 163 -4.86 3.02 18.29
CA LEU A 163 -5.51 1.72 18.26
C LEU A 163 -4.73 0.67 19.08
N THR A 164 -3.40 0.62 18.92
CA THR A 164 -2.56 -0.37 19.62
C THR A 164 -2.50 -0.18 21.12
N LYS A 165 -2.77 1.02 21.64
CA LYS A 165 -2.85 1.29 23.09
C LYS A 165 -4.07 0.64 23.76
N VAL A 166 -5.13 0.41 22.99
CA VAL A 166 -6.43 -0.06 23.49
C VAL A 166 -6.85 -1.41 22.92
N ASN A 167 -6.07 -1.98 22.00
CA ASN A 167 -6.41 -3.22 21.32
C ASN A 167 -5.14 -4.01 20.96
N ASP A 168 -4.94 -5.16 21.58
CA ASP A 168 -3.84 -6.07 21.35
C ASP A 168 -4.10 -7.11 20.23
N LEU A 169 -5.32 -7.13 19.69
CA LEU A 169 -5.70 -8.06 18.63
C LEU A 169 -5.16 -7.64 17.25
N ILE A 170 -4.76 -6.38 17.10
CA ILE A 170 -4.19 -5.85 15.85
C ILE A 170 -2.77 -5.32 16.14
N PRO A 171 -1.76 -6.18 16.25
CA PRO A 171 -0.38 -5.72 16.35
C PRO A 171 0.05 -5.08 15.02
N VAL A 172 0.67 -3.90 15.09
CA VAL A 172 1.00 -3.06 13.93
C VAL A 172 2.50 -2.96 13.74
N ILE A 173 2.94 -3.02 12.48
CA ILE A 173 4.27 -2.60 12.03
C ILE A 173 4.06 -1.56 10.93
N ALA A 174 4.62 -0.36 11.09
CA ALA A 174 4.65 0.67 10.06
C ALA A 174 6.00 0.65 9.33
N LEU A 175 5.99 0.47 8.01
CA LEU A 175 7.17 0.48 7.16
C LEU A 175 7.25 1.83 6.44
N ARG A 176 8.23 2.67 6.80
CA ARG A 176 8.44 3.99 6.20
C ARG A 176 9.31 3.86 4.95
N TYR A 177 8.68 3.63 3.81
CA TYR A 177 9.37 3.49 2.54
C TYR A 177 9.99 4.82 2.08
N PHE A 178 11.20 4.75 1.56
CA PHE A 178 11.78 5.79 0.70
C PHE A 178 11.30 5.55 -0.75
N ASN A 179 12.15 5.73 -1.76
CA ASN A 179 11.78 5.51 -3.14
C ASN A 179 12.23 4.11 -3.59
N PRO A 180 11.37 3.08 -3.54
CA PRO A 180 11.73 1.77 -4.06
C PRO A 180 11.94 1.84 -5.56
N ILE A 181 12.93 1.12 -6.06
CA ILE A 181 13.27 1.02 -7.47
C ILE A 181 13.51 -0.43 -7.87
N GLY A 182 13.26 -0.73 -9.13
CA GLY A 182 13.52 -2.04 -9.72
C GLY A 182 12.27 -2.72 -10.26
N ALA A 183 12.49 -3.81 -10.99
CA ALA A 183 11.47 -4.71 -11.48
C ALA A 183 11.78 -6.13 -11.03
N HIS A 184 10.80 -7.02 -11.10
CA HIS A 184 11.03 -8.42 -10.82
C HIS A 184 11.96 -9.04 -11.88
N SER A 185 12.78 -10.03 -11.49
CA SER A 185 13.75 -10.67 -12.39
C SER A 185 13.12 -11.36 -13.60
N SER A 186 11.84 -11.75 -13.50
CA SER A 186 11.07 -12.28 -14.64
C SER A 186 10.69 -11.22 -15.68
N ALA A 187 10.83 -9.92 -15.38
CA ALA A 187 10.33 -8.80 -16.17
C ALA A 187 8.79 -8.75 -16.35
N GLU A 188 8.03 -9.59 -15.65
CA GLU A 188 6.56 -9.65 -15.76
C GLU A 188 5.83 -8.63 -14.86
N ILE A 189 6.50 -8.14 -13.78
CA ILE A 189 5.99 -7.11 -12.90
C ILE A 189 7.06 -6.05 -12.61
N GLY A 190 6.62 -4.82 -12.44
CA GLY A 190 7.48 -3.67 -12.20
C GLY A 190 6.67 -2.42 -11.87
N GLU A 191 7.31 -1.26 -11.90
CA GLU A 191 6.60 0.01 -11.77
C GLU A 191 5.96 0.39 -13.11
N LEU A 192 4.62 0.31 -13.18
CA LEU A 192 3.80 0.58 -14.36
C LEU A 192 2.88 1.79 -14.11
N PRO A 193 3.42 3.02 -14.12
CA PRO A 193 2.62 4.21 -13.86
C PRO A 193 1.62 4.47 -14.99
N LEU A 194 0.39 4.81 -14.62
CA LEU A 194 -0.57 5.36 -15.56
C LEU A 194 -0.19 6.81 -15.87
N GLY A 195 0.09 7.12 -17.13
CA GLY A 195 0.50 8.46 -17.56
C GLY A 195 2.00 8.75 -17.34
N VAL A 196 2.34 9.99 -16.97
CA VAL A 196 3.74 10.41 -16.78
C VAL A 196 4.29 9.89 -15.45
N PRO A 197 5.41 9.14 -15.44
CA PRO A 197 6.03 8.70 -14.19
C PRO A 197 6.43 9.89 -13.33
N GLN A 198 6.11 9.81 -12.03
CA GLN A 198 6.55 10.80 -11.05
C GLN A 198 7.84 10.39 -10.33
N ASN A 199 8.20 9.10 -10.40
CA ASN A 199 9.46 8.60 -9.87
C ASN A 199 10.56 8.72 -10.91
N LEU A 200 11.72 9.24 -10.49
CA LEU A 200 12.87 9.54 -11.36
C LEU A 200 13.32 8.33 -12.18
N VAL A 201 13.45 7.16 -11.55
CA VAL A 201 13.97 5.97 -12.25
C VAL A 201 12.99 5.48 -13.32
N ALA A 202 11.68 5.45 -13.03
CA ALA A 202 10.67 5.08 -14.02
C ALA A 202 10.65 6.06 -15.20
N PHE A 203 10.85 7.36 -14.95
CA PHE A 203 10.97 8.37 -16.00
C PHE A 203 12.21 8.13 -16.87
N ILE A 204 13.38 7.95 -16.24
CA ILE A 204 14.64 7.72 -16.96
C ILE A 204 14.58 6.44 -17.82
N THR A 205 14.04 5.35 -17.27
CA THR A 205 13.95 4.07 -18.01
C THR A 205 13.00 4.16 -19.20
N GLN A 206 11.87 4.87 -19.07
CA GLN A 206 10.96 5.10 -20.20
C GLN A 206 11.58 6.02 -21.27
N SER A 207 12.37 7.03 -20.86
CA SER A 207 13.12 7.87 -21.82
C SER A 207 14.21 7.08 -22.52
N ALA A 208 14.97 6.26 -21.80
CA ALA A 208 16.00 5.38 -22.39
C ALA A 208 15.41 4.34 -23.36
N ALA A 209 14.19 3.88 -23.11
CA ALA A 209 13.47 2.97 -24.01
C ALA A 209 12.79 3.68 -25.21
N GLY A 210 12.93 5.01 -25.33
CA GLY A 210 12.30 5.78 -26.42
C GLY A 210 10.78 5.93 -26.30
N ILE A 211 10.21 5.60 -25.14
CA ILE A 211 8.77 5.75 -24.89
C ILE A 211 8.42 7.22 -24.62
N ARG A 212 9.41 7.98 -24.12
CA ARG A 212 9.31 9.41 -23.83
C ARG A 212 10.52 10.16 -24.38
N GLY A 213 10.28 11.39 -24.82
CA GLY A 213 11.32 12.34 -25.21
C GLY A 213 11.82 13.12 -24.01
#